data_2f9358ccab23c0cd9976fe1ea42795c3
#
_entry.id   2f9358ccab23c0cd9976fe1ea42795c3
#
_cell.length_a   1.000
_cell.length_b   1.000
_cell.length_c   1.000
_cell.angle_alpha   90.00
_cell.angle_beta   90.00
_cell.angle_gamma   90.00
#
_symmetry.space_group_name_H-M   'P 1'
#
loop_
_entity.id
_entity.type
_entity.pdbx_description
1 polymer ?
#
loop_
_entity_poly.entity_id
_entity_poly.type
_entity_poly.pdbx_seq_one_letter_code
_entity_poly.pdbx_strand_id
1 'polypeptide(L)'
;MTERTAPGEPLVALIIPALNEAGKIGRVLDKLPTDGRFEAIVVDDGSTDGTGDEARAHGAAVVVRHAVRAGVGAAIRDGWAAGLARKRPYLALISGDDQHDPAELVSAFDALLAADADYVQGSRWLPGGRVVGATGGRGPGTRVYSIAFSLLAERRVTDATNGFRIFRSALLSDPRVDLFQPWLTSYDLEPYVLYKAIRGGYTVIEHPVTVVYHATEGYTKMRGIKDWWRLFRPALLLRTGVKR
;
A
#
# COMPACT_ATOMS: atom_id res chain seq x y z
N MET A 1 -9.90 23.25 0.63
CA MET A 1 -9.00 23.92 1.60
C MET A 1 -8.02 22.88 2.08
N THR A 2 -6.78 22.91 1.61
CA THR A 2 -5.70 22.07 2.12
C THR A 2 -5.34 22.57 3.52
N GLU A 3 -5.68 21.80 4.56
CA GLU A 3 -5.15 22.04 5.90
C GLU A 3 -3.63 22.02 5.82
N ARG A 4 -3.00 23.16 6.08
CA ARG A 4 -1.54 23.27 6.14
C ARG A 4 -1.09 22.61 7.44
N THR A 5 -0.30 21.54 7.33
CA THR A 5 0.45 21.00 8.48
C THR A 5 1.35 22.09 9.06
N ALA A 6 1.60 22.03 10.37
CA ALA A 6 2.54 22.95 11.01
C ALA A 6 3.95 22.77 10.39
N PRO A 7 4.75 23.87 10.30
CA PRO A 7 6.11 23.78 9.80
C PRO A 7 6.92 22.74 10.62
N GLY A 8 7.52 21.79 9.94
CA GLY A 8 8.33 20.72 10.57
C GLY A 8 7.56 19.42 10.91
N GLU A 9 6.24 19.37 10.69
CA GLU A 9 5.50 18.12 10.83
C GLU A 9 5.57 17.27 9.55
N PRO A 10 5.64 15.91 9.67
CA PRO A 10 5.57 15.01 8.53
C PRO A 10 4.30 15.23 7.70
N LEU A 11 4.44 15.18 6.37
CA LEU A 11 3.32 15.32 5.43
C LEU A 11 2.64 13.98 5.14
N VAL A 12 3.38 12.89 5.23
CA VAL A 12 2.96 11.55 4.82
C VAL A 12 2.97 10.61 6.00
N ALA A 13 1.83 10.00 6.32
CA ALA A 13 1.79 8.83 7.18
C ALA A 13 2.06 7.60 6.30
N LEU A 14 3.18 6.93 6.55
CA LEU A 14 3.57 5.70 5.89
C LEU A 14 3.06 4.50 6.69
N ILE A 15 2.07 3.82 6.16
CA ILE A 15 1.51 2.62 6.75
C ILE A 15 2.32 1.39 6.32
N ILE A 16 2.74 0.58 7.29
CA ILE A 16 3.52 -0.63 7.09
C ILE A 16 2.84 -1.79 7.82
N PRO A 17 1.93 -2.52 7.16
CA PRO A 17 1.35 -3.74 7.74
C PRO A 17 2.43 -4.81 7.84
N ALA A 18 2.53 -5.46 9.00
CA ALA A 18 3.51 -6.48 9.28
C ALA A 18 2.87 -7.67 10.02
N LEU A 19 3.28 -8.89 9.69
CA LEU A 19 2.90 -10.11 10.38
C LEU A 19 4.08 -11.09 10.34
N ASN A 20 4.73 -11.32 11.48
CA ASN A 20 5.92 -12.15 11.59
C ASN A 20 7.00 -11.72 10.58
N GLU A 21 7.46 -10.49 10.74
CA GLU A 21 8.51 -9.87 9.89
C GLU A 21 9.72 -9.42 10.74
N ALA A 22 9.94 -10.05 11.91
CA ALA A 22 11.15 -9.79 12.69
C ALA A 22 12.41 -10.04 11.84
N GLY A 23 13.40 -9.17 11.99
CA GLY A 23 14.61 -9.11 11.17
C GLY A 23 14.45 -8.43 9.82
N LYS A 24 13.21 -8.14 9.38
CA LYS A 24 12.92 -7.41 8.15
C LYS A 24 12.36 -6.01 8.43
N ILE A 25 11.44 -5.91 9.39
CA ILE A 25 10.79 -4.64 9.69
C ILE A 25 11.80 -3.56 10.11
N GLY A 26 12.84 -3.92 10.85
CA GLY A 26 13.93 -3.02 11.20
C GLY A 26 14.66 -2.51 9.95
N ARG A 27 15.00 -3.40 9.01
CA ARG A 27 15.65 -3.02 7.74
C ARG A 27 14.79 -2.07 6.89
N VAL A 28 13.47 -2.25 6.89
CA VAL A 28 12.53 -1.36 6.21
C VAL A 28 12.57 0.03 6.85
N LEU A 29 12.51 0.09 8.18
CA LEU A 29 12.49 1.35 8.93
C LEU A 29 13.83 2.09 8.84
N ASP A 30 14.95 1.38 8.88
CA ASP A 30 16.29 1.97 8.75
C ASP A 30 16.57 2.61 7.37
N LYS A 31 15.83 2.17 6.33
CA LYS A 31 15.93 2.73 4.97
C LYS A 31 14.95 3.88 4.71
N LEU A 32 14.14 4.26 5.69
CA LEU A 32 13.19 5.36 5.50
C LEU A 32 13.90 6.68 5.21
N PRO A 33 13.34 7.54 4.36
CA PRO A 33 13.85 8.87 4.13
C PRO A 33 13.95 9.68 5.43
N THR A 34 15.07 10.35 5.62
CA THR A 34 15.35 11.18 6.82
C THR A 34 15.04 12.66 6.62
N ASP A 35 14.37 13.01 5.53
CA ASP A 35 14.02 14.40 5.17
C ASP A 35 12.84 15.00 5.98
N GLY A 36 12.31 14.25 6.93
CA GLY A 36 11.24 14.67 7.83
C GLY A 36 9.84 14.66 7.21
N ARG A 37 9.69 14.29 5.92
CA ARG A 37 8.38 14.26 5.25
C ARG A 37 7.53 13.05 5.60
N PHE A 38 8.13 11.97 6.07
CA PHE A 38 7.48 10.68 6.31
C PHE A 38 7.52 10.32 7.79
N GLU A 39 6.42 9.80 8.31
CA GLU A 39 6.39 9.14 9.61
C GLU A 39 5.85 7.71 9.46
N ALA A 40 6.53 6.73 10.05
CA ALA A 40 6.14 5.33 9.96
C ALA A 40 5.07 4.96 10.99
N ILE A 41 3.98 4.37 10.50
CA ILE A 41 2.94 3.73 11.31
C ILE A 41 2.98 2.23 10.98
N VAL A 42 3.56 1.44 11.87
CA VAL A 42 3.60 -0.01 11.73
C VAL A 42 2.33 -0.61 12.33
N VAL A 43 1.67 -1.49 11.58
CA VAL A 43 0.54 -2.27 12.10
C VAL A 43 0.95 -3.72 12.22
N ASP A 44 1.22 -4.14 13.45
CA ASP A 44 1.56 -5.51 13.81
C ASP A 44 0.27 -6.34 13.92
N ASP A 45 -0.02 -7.15 12.91
CA ASP A 45 -1.24 -7.95 12.79
C ASP A 45 -1.19 -9.24 13.63
N GLY A 46 -0.83 -9.11 14.91
CA GLY A 46 -0.79 -10.21 15.85
C GLY A 46 0.44 -11.11 15.68
N SER A 47 1.62 -10.53 15.46
CA SER A 47 2.88 -11.26 15.37
C SER A 47 3.28 -11.90 16.70
N THR A 48 3.99 -13.02 16.60
CA THR A 48 4.50 -13.80 17.74
C THR A 48 6.03 -13.83 17.83
N ASP A 49 6.72 -13.13 16.90
CA ASP A 49 8.17 -13.18 16.71
C ASP A 49 8.92 -11.90 17.18
N GLY A 50 8.23 -10.95 17.81
CA GLY A 50 8.83 -9.69 18.23
C GLY A 50 8.79 -8.56 17.21
N THR A 51 8.11 -8.73 16.05
CA THR A 51 7.98 -7.72 14.98
C THR A 51 7.61 -6.33 15.52
N GLY A 52 6.60 -6.23 16.39
CA GLY A 52 6.14 -4.94 16.92
C GLY A 52 7.16 -4.26 17.84
N ASP A 53 7.95 -5.03 18.59
CA ASP A 53 8.99 -4.50 19.48
C ASP A 53 10.21 -4.02 18.66
N GLU A 54 10.60 -4.78 17.63
CA GLU A 54 11.62 -4.36 16.67
C GLU A 54 11.20 -3.06 15.96
N ALA A 55 9.94 -2.94 15.53
CA ALA A 55 9.46 -1.72 14.90
C ALA A 55 9.60 -0.49 15.82
N ARG A 56 9.33 -0.62 17.12
CA ARG A 56 9.54 0.46 18.09
C ARG A 56 11.02 0.82 18.24
N ALA A 57 11.87 -0.20 18.34
CA ALA A 57 13.32 -0.01 18.48
C ALA A 57 13.95 0.70 17.27
N HIS A 58 13.39 0.51 16.07
CA HIS A 58 13.85 1.14 14.82
C HIS A 58 13.07 2.42 14.45
N GLY A 59 12.42 3.07 15.41
CA GLY A 59 11.91 4.44 15.25
C GLY A 59 10.55 4.56 14.57
N ALA A 60 9.72 3.51 14.57
CA ALA A 60 8.32 3.66 14.17
C ALA A 60 7.62 4.70 15.06
N ALA A 61 7.02 5.73 14.44
CA ALA A 61 6.32 6.78 15.19
C ALA A 61 5.08 6.28 15.92
N VAL A 62 4.44 5.25 15.35
CA VAL A 62 3.29 4.55 15.95
C VAL A 62 3.41 3.05 15.65
N VAL A 63 3.13 2.22 16.65
CA VAL A 63 2.93 0.78 16.45
C VAL A 63 1.53 0.43 16.94
N VAL A 64 0.63 0.14 15.99
CA VAL A 64 -0.69 -0.42 16.25
C VAL A 64 -0.52 -1.94 16.35
N ARG A 65 -0.97 -2.57 17.45
CA ARG A 65 -0.86 -4.01 17.62
C ARG A 65 -2.22 -4.66 17.76
N HIS A 66 -2.50 -5.65 16.92
CA HIS A 66 -3.64 -6.51 17.07
C HIS A 66 -3.34 -7.62 18.08
N ALA A 67 -4.28 -7.89 19.00
CA ALA A 67 -4.13 -8.98 19.97
C ALA A 67 -4.11 -10.36 19.31
N VAL A 68 -4.83 -10.49 18.18
CA VAL A 68 -4.88 -11.66 17.33
C VAL A 68 -4.86 -11.22 15.87
N ARG A 69 -4.39 -12.07 14.97
CA ARG A 69 -4.36 -11.81 13.55
C ARG A 69 -5.75 -11.46 13.01
N ALA A 70 -5.90 -10.26 12.49
CA ALA A 70 -7.14 -9.76 11.89
C ALA A 70 -7.10 -9.78 10.34
N GLY A 71 -5.91 -9.90 9.76
CA GLY A 71 -5.67 -9.94 8.31
C GLY A 71 -5.21 -8.61 7.73
N VAL A 72 -4.53 -8.69 6.56
CA VAL A 72 -3.88 -7.53 5.94
C VAL A 72 -4.84 -6.37 5.65
N GLY A 73 -6.08 -6.64 5.25
CA GLY A 73 -7.08 -5.59 5.04
C GLY A 73 -7.44 -4.83 6.32
N ALA A 74 -7.53 -5.52 7.47
CA ALA A 74 -7.74 -4.87 8.77
C ALA A 74 -6.52 -4.04 9.15
N ALA A 75 -5.31 -4.61 9.02
CA ALA A 75 -4.07 -3.91 9.33
C ALA A 75 -3.92 -2.62 8.52
N ILE A 76 -4.21 -2.66 7.22
CA ILE A 76 -4.18 -1.46 6.36
C ILE A 76 -5.21 -0.42 6.82
N ARG A 77 -6.47 -0.83 7.10
CA ARG A 77 -7.51 0.09 7.58
C ARG A 77 -7.13 0.78 8.88
N ASP A 78 -6.62 0.02 9.85
CA ASP A 78 -6.25 0.56 11.14
C ASP A 78 -5.03 1.48 11.04
N GLY A 79 -4.09 1.17 10.14
CA GLY A 79 -2.99 2.05 9.79
C GLY A 79 -3.47 3.36 9.14
N TRP A 80 -4.40 3.29 8.19
CA TRP A 80 -4.99 4.49 7.58
C TRP A 80 -5.78 5.32 8.60
N ALA A 81 -6.54 4.67 9.49
CA ALA A 81 -7.25 5.36 10.57
C ALA A 81 -6.29 6.09 11.50
N ALA A 82 -5.16 5.48 11.85
CA ALA A 82 -4.11 6.11 12.65
C ALA A 82 -3.48 7.31 11.92
N GLY A 83 -3.22 7.20 10.62
CA GLY A 83 -2.70 8.31 9.79
C GLY A 83 -3.68 9.48 9.70
N LEU A 84 -4.98 9.19 9.50
CA LEU A 84 -6.04 10.21 9.50
C LEU A 84 -6.17 10.90 10.86
N ALA A 85 -6.10 10.15 11.96
CA ALA A 85 -6.14 10.70 13.32
C ALA A 85 -4.96 11.66 13.59
N ARG A 86 -3.83 11.45 12.93
CA ARG A 86 -2.66 12.33 12.96
C ARG A 86 -2.76 13.50 11.99
N LYS A 87 -3.88 13.63 11.27
CA LYS A 87 -4.17 14.71 10.30
C LYS A 87 -3.13 14.84 9.21
N ARG A 88 -2.54 13.71 8.75
CA ARG A 88 -1.58 13.76 7.66
C ARG A 88 -2.29 13.94 6.33
N PRO A 89 -1.88 14.92 5.50
CA PRO A 89 -2.55 15.21 4.22
C PRO A 89 -2.34 14.09 3.19
N TYR A 90 -1.32 13.25 3.38
CA TYR A 90 -1.04 12.10 2.51
C TYR A 90 -0.87 10.83 3.31
N LEU A 91 -1.28 9.73 2.70
CA LEU A 91 -1.08 8.38 3.22
C LEU A 91 -0.25 7.61 2.21
N ALA A 92 0.70 6.83 2.70
CA ALA A 92 1.49 5.91 1.89
C ALA A 92 1.35 4.48 2.44
N LEU A 93 1.59 3.50 1.59
CA LEU A 93 1.58 2.08 1.95
C LEU A 93 2.78 1.39 1.32
N ILE A 94 3.52 0.65 2.11
CA ILE A 94 4.50 -0.36 1.67
C ILE A 94 4.39 -1.60 2.56
N SER A 95 4.94 -2.73 2.10
CA SER A 95 4.96 -3.95 2.91
C SER A 95 6.11 -3.96 3.93
N GLY A 96 5.91 -4.56 5.10
CA GLY A 96 6.94 -4.77 6.11
C GLY A 96 7.90 -5.93 5.83
N ASP A 97 7.77 -6.60 4.68
CA ASP A 97 8.53 -7.78 4.29
C ASP A 97 9.85 -7.48 3.52
N ASP A 98 10.25 -6.21 3.48
CA ASP A 98 11.47 -5.71 2.81
C ASP A 98 11.48 -5.95 1.28
N GLN A 99 10.30 -6.07 0.65
CA GLN A 99 10.21 -6.22 -0.80
C GLN A 99 10.22 -4.89 -1.56
N HIS A 100 9.81 -3.80 -0.92
CA HIS A 100 9.87 -2.44 -1.48
C HIS A 100 11.09 -1.69 -0.95
N ASP A 101 11.69 -0.84 -1.78
CA ASP A 101 12.72 0.08 -1.34
C ASP A 101 12.09 1.38 -0.79
N PRO A 102 12.16 1.63 0.54
CA PRO A 102 11.60 2.84 1.12
C PRO A 102 12.21 4.14 0.59
N ALA A 103 13.43 4.13 0.07
CA ALA A 103 14.07 5.31 -0.51
C ALA A 103 13.31 5.84 -1.74
N GLU A 104 12.58 4.96 -2.46
CA GLU A 104 11.76 5.34 -3.61
C GLU A 104 10.52 6.17 -3.24
N LEU A 105 10.16 6.23 -1.94
CA LEU A 105 9.05 7.08 -1.46
C LEU A 105 9.26 8.56 -1.78
N VAL A 106 10.51 9.04 -1.71
CA VAL A 106 10.85 10.44 -2.00
C VAL A 106 10.47 10.78 -3.44
N SER A 107 11.00 10.04 -4.40
CA SER A 107 10.76 10.31 -5.83
C SER A 107 9.29 10.11 -6.23
N ALA A 108 8.62 9.13 -5.62
CA ALA A 108 7.19 8.90 -5.86
C ALA A 108 6.32 10.04 -5.30
N PHE A 109 6.66 10.56 -4.11
CA PHE A 109 5.96 11.69 -3.51
C PHE A 109 6.22 12.98 -4.27
N ASP A 110 7.48 13.23 -4.70
CA ASP A 110 7.81 14.37 -5.56
C ASP A 110 7.05 14.33 -6.88
N ALA A 111 6.90 13.15 -7.49
CA ALA A 111 6.10 12.97 -8.71
C ALA A 111 4.61 13.27 -8.46
N LEU A 112 4.05 12.86 -7.31
CA LEU A 112 2.69 13.20 -6.92
C LEU A 112 2.49 14.71 -6.84
N LEU A 113 3.40 15.41 -6.16
CA LEU A 113 3.33 16.86 -5.99
C LEU A 113 3.50 17.59 -7.33
N ALA A 114 4.47 17.20 -8.14
CA ALA A 114 4.75 17.83 -9.43
C ALA A 114 3.60 17.68 -10.44
N ALA A 115 2.89 16.57 -10.40
CA ALA A 115 1.74 16.32 -11.25
C ALA A 115 0.41 16.83 -10.65
N ASP A 116 0.42 17.40 -9.45
CA ASP A 116 -0.76 17.69 -8.64
C ASP A 116 -1.74 16.49 -8.60
N ALA A 117 -1.16 15.29 -8.49
CA ALA A 117 -1.91 14.06 -8.51
C ALA A 117 -2.55 13.76 -7.15
N ASP A 118 -3.63 12.98 -7.18
CA ASP A 118 -4.31 12.52 -5.97
C ASP A 118 -3.79 11.16 -5.51
N TYR A 119 -3.22 10.36 -6.43
CA TYR A 119 -2.82 8.99 -6.17
C TYR A 119 -1.62 8.59 -7.05
N VAL A 120 -0.62 7.99 -6.42
CA VAL A 120 0.50 7.32 -7.08
C VAL A 120 0.36 5.81 -6.87
N GLN A 121 0.36 5.06 -7.95
CA GLN A 121 0.49 3.60 -7.95
C GLN A 121 1.93 3.23 -8.32
N GLY A 122 2.63 2.50 -7.47
CA GLY A 122 3.94 1.96 -7.80
C GLY A 122 3.83 0.89 -8.89
N SER A 123 4.75 0.91 -9.84
CA SER A 123 4.79 -0.09 -10.91
C SER A 123 6.20 -0.61 -11.15
N ARG A 124 6.36 -1.93 -11.06
CA ARG A 124 7.59 -2.64 -11.44
C ARG A 124 7.73 -2.81 -12.96
N TRP A 125 6.66 -2.47 -13.70
CA TRP A 125 6.58 -2.70 -15.15
C TRP A 125 6.75 -1.43 -16.00
N LEU A 126 6.81 -0.26 -15.39
CA LEU A 126 7.17 0.99 -16.08
C LEU A 126 8.67 1.02 -16.44
N PRO A 127 9.06 1.80 -17.47
CA PRO A 127 10.48 2.11 -17.67
C PRO A 127 11.10 2.68 -16.40
N GLY A 128 12.20 2.08 -15.93
CA GLY A 128 12.83 2.41 -14.65
C GLY A 128 12.38 1.52 -13.49
N GLY A 129 11.22 0.87 -13.57
CA GLY A 129 10.81 -0.13 -12.58
C GLY A 129 11.61 -1.43 -12.69
N ARG A 130 11.78 -2.14 -11.58
CA ARG A 130 12.63 -3.33 -11.52
C ARG A 130 12.02 -4.45 -10.71
N VAL A 131 12.38 -5.68 -11.10
CA VAL A 131 12.14 -6.91 -10.34
C VAL A 131 13.48 -7.54 -10.06
N VAL A 132 13.82 -7.74 -8.79
CA VAL A 132 15.07 -8.34 -8.34
C VAL A 132 14.76 -9.67 -7.65
N GLY A 133 15.55 -10.71 -7.89
CA GLY A 133 15.35 -12.03 -7.30
C GLY A 133 14.07 -12.74 -7.81
N ALA A 134 13.66 -12.47 -9.04
CA ALA A 134 12.42 -13.00 -9.62
C ALA A 134 12.38 -14.51 -9.62
N THR A 135 11.27 -15.05 -9.17
CA THR A 135 10.95 -16.46 -9.22
C THR A 135 9.85 -16.75 -10.22
N GLY A 136 10.05 -17.76 -11.02
CA GLY A 136 9.22 -18.11 -12.16
C GLY A 136 7.71 -18.01 -11.94
N GLY A 137 7.00 -17.55 -12.95
CA GLY A 137 5.53 -17.57 -13.05
C GLY A 137 4.76 -16.39 -12.46
N ARG A 138 5.30 -15.63 -11.51
CA ARG A 138 4.56 -14.49 -10.91
C ARG A 138 4.47 -13.27 -11.81
N GLY A 139 5.54 -12.95 -12.52
CA GLY A 139 5.56 -11.81 -13.43
C GLY A 139 4.43 -11.82 -14.47
N PRO A 140 4.24 -12.94 -15.20
CA PRO A 140 3.12 -13.08 -16.12
C PRO A 140 1.75 -12.94 -15.45
N GLY A 141 1.53 -13.56 -14.29
CA GLY A 141 0.26 -13.49 -13.55
C GLY A 141 -0.12 -12.05 -13.14
N THR A 142 0.82 -11.27 -12.63
CA THR A 142 0.56 -9.87 -12.24
C THR A 142 0.26 -8.98 -13.43
N ARG A 143 0.89 -9.24 -14.60
CA ARG A 143 0.59 -8.52 -15.84
C ARG A 143 -0.81 -8.83 -16.37
N VAL A 144 -1.18 -10.12 -16.41
CA VAL A 144 -2.53 -10.55 -16.82
C VAL A 144 -3.58 -9.92 -15.92
N TYR A 145 -3.36 -9.96 -14.61
CA TYR A 145 -4.22 -9.28 -13.65
C TYR A 145 -4.35 -7.78 -13.96
N SER A 146 -3.23 -7.07 -14.17
CA SER A 146 -3.24 -5.62 -14.42
C SER A 146 -3.96 -5.26 -15.72
N ILE A 147 -3.88 -6.11 -16.75
CA ILE A 147 -4.66 -5.95 -17.98
C ILE A 147 -6.17 -6.10 -17.67
N ALA A 148 -6.56 -7.14 -16.97
CA ALA A 148 -7.96 -7.37 -16.60
C ALA A 148 -8.51 -6.24 -15.71
N PHE A 149 -7.74 -5.79 -14.72
CA PHE A 149 -8.08 -4.64 -13.88
C PHE A 149 -8.26 -3.37 -14.73
N SER A 150 -7.33 -3.11 -15.67
CA SER A 150 -7.37 -1.94 -16.55
C SER A 150 -8.63 -1.89 -17.41
N LEU A 151 -9.06 -3.05 -17.93
CA LEU A 151 -10.31 -3.16 -18.71
C LEU A 151 -11.54 -2.84 -17.83
N LEU A 152 -11.58 -3.37 -16.61
CA LEU A 152 -12.68 -3.12 -15.68
C LEU A 152 -12.71 -1.68 -15.17
N ALA A 153 -11.56 -1.09 -14.91
CA ALA A 153 -11.41 0.29 -14.45
C ALA A 153 -11.53 1.34 -15.57
N GLU A 154 -11.52 0.89 -16.86
CA GLU A 154 -11.50 1.75 -18.05
C GLU A 154 -10.31 2.73 -18.05
N ARG A 155 -9.20 2.30 -17.49
CA ARG A 155 -7.95 3.05 -17.44
C ARG A 155 -6.76 2.09 -17.41
N ARG A 156 -5.75 2.38 -18.22
CA ARG A 156 -4.51 1.61 -18.21
C ARG A 156 -3.80 1.76 -16.87
N VAL A 157 -3.52 0.62 -16.22
CA VAL A 157 -2.69 0.48 -15.02
C VAL A 157 -1.71 -0.65 -15.30
N THR A 158 -0.42 -0.36 -15.20
CA THR A 158 0.63 -1.34 -15.56
C THR A 158 0.90 -2.34 -14.45
N ASP A 159 0.67 -1.95 -13.17
CA ASP A 159 0.88 -2.83 -12.01
C ASP A 159 -0.16 -2.62 -10.90
N ALA A 160 -1.37 -3.10 -11.11
CA ALA A 160 -2.45 -2.99 -10.14
C ALA A 160 -2.28 -3.91 -8.91
N THR A 161 -1.27 -4.81 -8.92
CA THR A 161 -0.97 -5.72 -7.80
C THR A 161 0.08 -5.18 -6.83
N ASN A 162 0.73 -4.07 -7.16
CA ASN A 162 1.81 -3.53 -6.35
C ASN A 162 1.26 -2.87 -5.08
N GLY A 163 1.83 -3.22 -3.93
CA GLY A 163 1.46 -2.64 -2.62
C GLY A 163 1.99 -1.22 -2.40
N PHE A 164 2.99 -0.77 -3.18
CA PHE A 164 3.55 0.57 -3.04
C PHE A 164 2.58 1.62 -3.60
N ARG A 165 2.14 2.53 -2.73
CA ARG A 165 1.23 3.62 -3.11
C ARG A 165 1.35 4.82 -2.20
N ILE A 166 1.06 6.01 -2.74
CA ILE A 166 0.91 7.27 -1.99
C ILE A 166 -0.32 7.97 -2.51
N PHE A 167 -1.16 8.51 -1.63
CA PHE A 167 -2.36 9.22 -2.05
C PHE A 167 -2.80 10.30 -1.04
N ARG A 168 -3.58 11.26 -1.51
CA ARG A 168 -4.19 12.28 -0.65
C ARG A 168 -5.16 11.62 0.32
N SER A 169 -5.03 11.92 1.61
CA SER A 169 -5.90 11.37 2.67
C SER A 169 -7.38 11.67 2.45
N ALA A 170 -7.69 12.78 1.77
CA ALA A 170 -9.04 13.17 1.39
C ALA A 170 -9.79 12.10 0.56
N LEU A 171 -9.07 11.24 -0.18
CA LEU A 171 -9.67 10.11 -0.89
C LEU A 171 -10.45 9.18 0.04
N LEU A 172 -9.94 8.93 1.25
CA LEU A 172 -10.61 8.04 2.21
C LEU A 172 -11.79 8.71 2.92
N SER A 173 -11.92 10.02 2.81
CA SER A 173 -13.05 10.80 3.33
C SER A 173 -14.16 10.99 2.29
N ASP A 174 -13.97 10.53 1.05
CA ASP A 174 -14.98 10.57 0.02
C ASP A 174 -16.13 9.61 0.38
N PRO A 175 -17.40 10.07 0.44
CA PRO A 175 -18.55 9.22 0.77
C PRO A 175 -18.72 8.01 -0.17
N ARG A 176 -18.11 8.06 -1.35
CA ARG A 176 -18.10 6.95 -2.31
C ARG A 176 -17.11 5.85 -1.96
N VAL A 177 -16.21 6.08 -0.98
CA VAL A 177 -15.18 5.14 -0.54
C VAL A 177 -15.52 4.63 0.86
N ASP A 178 -16.11 3.45 0.93
CA ASP A 178 -16.42 2.79 2.20
C ASP A 178 -15.48 1.61 2.43
N LEU A 179 -14.52 1.80 3.33
CA LEU A 179 -13.50 0.80 3.68
C LEU A 179 -14.04 -0.31 4.61
N PHE A 180 -15.20 -0.08 5.22
CA PHE A 180 -15.76 -0.98 6.23
C PHE A 180 -16.79 -1.95 5.67
N GLN A 181 -16.89 -2.06 4.35
CA GLN A 181 -17.76 -3.06 3.75
C GLN A 181 -17.36 -4.48 4.18
N PRO A 182 -18.32 -5.35 4.58
CA PRO A 182 -18.03 -6.67 5.16
C PRO A 182 -17.22 -7.61 4.27
N TRP A 183 -17.18 -7.35 2.96
CA TRP A 183 -16.44 -8.16 2.00
C TRP A 183 -14.99 -7.70 1.76
N LEU A 184 -14.58 -6.50 2.23
CA LEU A 184 -13.22 -5.98 2.15
C LEU A 184 -12.39 -6.43 3.36
N THR A 185 -11.95 -7.67 3.37
CA THR A 185 -11.33 -8.27 4.56
C THR A 185 -9.84 -8.59 4.43
N SER A 186 -9.28 -8.50 3.22
CA SER A 186 -7.92 -8.97 2.95
C SER A 186 -7.28 -8.18 1.80
N TYR A 187 -6.74 -8.86 0.80
CA TYR A 187 -6.11 -8.29 -0.40
C TYR A 187 -7.07 -7.54 -1.34
N ASP A 188 -8.34 -7.55 -1.05
CA ASP A 188 -9.38 -6.83 -1.79
C ASP A 188 -9.40 -5.32 -1.52
N LEU A 189 -8.90 -4.88 -0.36
CA LEU A 189 -8.96 -3.47 0.04
C LEU A 189 -8.16 -2.55 -0.88
N GLU A 190 -6.96 -2.95 -1.23
CA GLU A 190 -6.06 -2.13 -2.05
C GLU A 190 -6.56 -1.92 -3.48
N PRO A 191 -6.94 -2.96 -4.24
CA PRO A 191 -7.54 -2.76 -5.56
C PRO A 191 -8.91 -2.08 -5.50
N TYR A 192 -9.65 -2.21 -4.41
CA TYR A 192 -10.88 -1.44 -4.18
C TYR A 192 -10.59 0.06 -4.17
N VAL A 193 -9.62 0.52 -3.37
CA VAL A 193 -9.29 1.94 -3.26
C VAL A 193 -8.74 2.47 -4.59
N LEU A 194 -7.88 1.72 -5.26
CA LEU A 194 -7.37 2.10 -6.59
C LEU A 194 -8.51 2.23 -7.61
N TYR A 195 -9.42 1.26 -7.64
CA TYR A 195 -10.59 1.32 -8.55
C TYR A 195 -11.47 2.54 -8.24
N LYS A 196 -11.74 2.81 -6.96
CA LYS A 196 -12.52 3.98 -6.53
C LYS A 196 -11.84 5.29 -6.89
N ALA A 197 -10.53 5.39 -6.74
CA ALA A 197 -9.78 6.56 -7.16
C ALA A 197 -9.94 6.80 -8.67
N ILE A 198 -9.73 5.76 -9.49
CA ILE A 198 -9.84 5.87 -10.95
C ILE A 198 -11.27 6.25 -11.36
N ARG A 199 -12.27 5.52 -10.89
CA ARG A 199 -13.68 5.72 -11.30
C ARG A 199 -14.31 6.94 -10.63
N GLY A 200 -13.74 7.40 -9.54
CA GLY A 200 -14.13 8.62 -8.84
C GLY A 200 -13.63 9.91 -9.51
N GLY A 201 -12.80 9.80 -10.55
CA GLY A 201 -12.26 10.94 -11.29
C GLY A 201 -11.02 11.58 -10.66
N TYR A 202 -10.38 10.89 -9.70
CA TYR A 202 -9.12 11.34 -9.12
C TYR A 202 -7.96 11.23 -10.12
N THR A 203 -7.00 12.14 -10.02
CA THR A 203 -5.78 12.09 -10.83
C THR A 203 -4.85 11.00 -10.31
N VAL A 204 -4.87 9.84 -10.97
CA VAL A 204 -4.01 8.69 -10.65
C VAL A 204 -2.82 8.69 -11.59
N ILE A 205 -1.60 8.61 -11.08
CA ILE A 205 -0.38 8.41 -11.86
C ILE A 205 0.32 7.11 -11.46
N GLU A 206 1.21 6.60 -12.28
CA GLU A 206 2.08 5.48 -11.94
C GLU A 206 3.52 5.95 -11.81
N HIS A 207 4.25 5.38 -10.85
CA HIS A 207 5.68 5.66 -10.63
C HIS A 207 6.49 4.37 -10.68
N PRO A 208 7.66 4.34 -11.36
CA PRO A 208 8.49 3.15 -11.40
C PRO A 208 9.06 2.83 -10.01
N VAL A 209 8.96 1.57 -9.59
CA VAL A 209 9.49 1.10 -8.30
C VAL A 209 10.17 -0.24 -8.44
N THR A 210 11.07 -0.53 -7.49
CA THR A 210 11.76 -1.80 -7.38
C THR A 210 11.01 -2.74 -6.45
N VAL A 211 10.84 -4.00 -6.87
CA VAL A 211 10.33 -5.07 -6.01
C VAL A 211 11.39 -6.16 -5.91
N VAL A 212 11.84 -6.42 -4.69
CA VAL A 212 12.87 -7.42 -4.38
C VAL A 212 12.19 -8.67 -3.82
N TYR A 213 12.45 -9.83 -4.42
CA TYR A 213 12.01 -11.11 -3.89
C TYR A 213 13.18 -11.83 -3.21
N HIS A 214 13.15 -11.91 -1.89
CA HIS A 214 14.18 -12.58 -1.10
C HIS A 214 14.02 -14.12 -1.19
N ALA A 215 14.95 -14.80 -1.84
CA ALA A 215 14.86 -16.24 -2.13
C ALA A 215 14.79 -17.12 -0.89
N THR A 216 15.41 -16.70 0.21
CA THR A 216 15.58 -17.50 1.44
C THR A 216 14.64 -17.11 2.59
N GLU A 217 14.00 -15.93 2.54
CA GLU A 217 13.26 -15.35 3.68
C GLU A 217 11.74 -15.54 3.58
N GLY A 218 11.29 -16.42 2.74
CA GLY A 218 9.86 -16.64 2.49
C GLY A 218 9.26 -15.58 1.56
N TYR A 219 8.41 -16.05 0.67
CA TYR A 219 7.70 -15.20 -0.27
C TYR A 219 6.33 -14.83 0.29
N THR A 220 5.58 -14.10 -0.50
CA THR A 220 4.23 -13.66 -0.23
C THR A 220 3.43 -14.59 0.68
N LYS A 221 2.66 -13.99 1.57
CA LYS A 221 1.66 -14.67 2.39
C LYS A 221 0.37 -14.99 1.61
N MET A 222 0.30 -14.64 0.33
CA MET A 222 -0.80 -15.02 -0.56
C MET A 222 -0.81 -16.53 -0.83
N ARG A 223 -1.95 -17.16 -0.61
CA ARG A 223 -2.13 -18.61 -0.75
C ARG A 223 -3.20 -18.94 -1.80
N GLY A 224 -2.74 -19.34 -2.99
CA GLY A 224 -3.58 -19.97 -4.00
C GLY A 224 -4.67 -19.10 -4.63
N ILE A 225 -5.62 -19.77 -5.28
CA ILE A 225 -6.68 -19.16 -6.11
C ILE A 225 -7.58 -18.21 -5.32
N LYS A 226 -7.80 -18.47 -4.02
CA LYS A 226 -8.66 -17.63 -3.18
C LYS A 226 -8.14 -16.19 -3.04
N ASP A 227 -6.84 -16.01 -2.90
CA ASP A 227 -6.27 -14.68 -2.74
C ASP A 227 -6.19 -13.94 -4.09
N TRP A 228 -5.98 -14.65 -5.20
CA TRP A 228 -6.14 -14.08 -6.54
C TRP A 228 -7.57 -13.61 -6.80
N TRP A 229 -8.57 -14.39 -6.38
CA TRP A 229 -9.97 -13.97 -6.45
C TRP A 229 -10.24 -12.72 -5.59
N ARG A 230 -9.67 -12.65 -4.38
CA ARG A 230 -9.79 -11.47 -3.52
C ARG A 230 -9.19 -10.20 -4.14
N LEU A 231 -8.07 -10.33 -4.84
CA LEU A 231 -7.52 -9.20 -5.61
C LEU A 231 -8.46 -8.78 -6.75
N PHE A 232 -9.03 -9.74 -7.47
CA PHE A 232 -9.77 -9.49 -8.69
C PHE A 232 -11.21 -9.02 -8.45
N ARG A 233 -11.88 -9.58 -7.45
CA ARG A 233 -13.30 -9.34 -7.20
C ARG A 233 -13.70 -7.87 -7.01
N PRO A 234 -12.89 -6.94 -6.42
CA PRO A 234 -13.30 -5.56 -6.25
C PRO A 234 -13.61 -4.89 -7.58
N ALA A 235 -12.70 -4.97 -8.55
CA ALA A 235 -12.91 -4.35 -9.86
C ALA A 235 -14.13 -4.94 -10.57
N LEU A 236 -14.33 -6.26 -10.50
CA LEU A 236 -15.47 -6.95 -11.12
C LEU A 236 -16.79 -6.56 -10.44
N LEU A 237 -16.87 -6.65 -9.12
CA LEU A 237 -18.12 -6.41 -8.36
C LEU A 237 -18.55 -4.93 -8.42
N LEU A 238 -17.58 -4.01 -8.43
CA LEU A 238 -17.86 -2.59 -8.58
C LEU A 238 -18.29 -2.25 -10.02
N ARG A 239 -17.62 -2.85 -11.02
CA ARG A 239 -17.96 -2.64 -12.45
C ARG A 239 -19.36 -3.12 -12.79
N THR A 240 -19.77 -4.25 -12.23
CA THR A 240 -21.10 -4.85 -12.46
C THR A 240 -22.19 -4.24 -11.58
N GLY A 241 -21.87 -3.33 -10.66
CA GLY A 241 -22.82 -2.73 -9.74
C GLY A 241 -23.33 -3.66 -8.63
N VAL A 242 -22.77 -4.87 -8.49
CA VAL A 242 -23.13 -5.83 -7.41
C VAL A 242 -22.70 -5.30 -6.03
N LYS A 243 -21.65 -4.49 -6.01
CA LYS A 243 -21.16 -3.77 -4.81
C LYS A 243 -20.99 -2.27 -5.14
N ARG A 244 -20.88 -1.46 -4.07
CA ARG A 244 -20.73 -0.01 -4.17
C ARG A 244 -19.44 0.47 -3.54
#